data_97887f3d81f5e300c4edca324b2fc442
#
_entry.id   97887f3d81f5e300c4edca324b2fc442
#
_cell.length_a   1.000
_cell.length_b   1.000
_cell.length_c   1.000
_cell.angle_alpha   90.00
_cell.angle_beta   90.00
_cell.angle_gamma   90.00
#
_symmetry.space_group_name_H-M   'P 1'
#
loop_
_entity.id
_entity.type
_entity.pdbx_description
1 polymer ?
#
loop_
_entity_poly.entity_id
_entity_poly.type
_entity_poly.pdbx_seq_one_letter_code
_entity_poly.pdbx_strand_id
1 'polypeptide(L)'
;YVDFSFDKLKLGGSSFAQILNKVGKEVPDVRDSEYFARAFTAIQQLVDEGIVLAGHDISAGGMVTALLEMCFADNRLGLDIDFSFLAEKDMIKILFAENPGVLIQIADKDAKKVSALMDKAGVAYAFLGKPGKAGLLNIKKDADSWSLDIPSLRDLWFKTSYLLDRRQSGEEKALERYKSYKHNELKYKFPQGFTGKLADLGLQLNRTAKSGIRAAVIREKGCQCERETAWALHLAGF
;
A
#
# COMPACT_ATOMS: atom_id res chain seq x y z
N TYR A 1 -12.58 -1.34 -2.25
CA TYR A 1 -11.94 -2.63 -2.03
C TYR A 1 -12.13 -3.54 -3.23
N VAL A 2 -11.09 -4.20 -3.67
CA VAL A 2 -11.14 -5.23 -4.70
C VAL A 2 -10.52 -6.50 -4.13
N ASP A 3 -11.28 -7.60 -4.15
CA ASP A 3 -10.81 -8.90 -3.70
C ASP A 3 -9.95 -9.58 -4.76
N PHE A 4 -8.82 -10.15 -4.33
CA PHE A 4 -7.93 -10.95 -5.18
C PHE A 4 -7.90 -12.43 -4.78
N SER A 5 -8.50 -12.75 -3.65
CA SER A 5 -8.37 -14.09 -3.07
C SER A 5 -9.40 -15.10 -3.59
N PHE A 6 -10.59 -14.63 -3.96
CA PHE A 6 -11.76 -15.48 -4.23
C PHE A 6 -12.02 -16.48 -3.09
N ASP A 7 -11.72 -16.06 -1.86
CA ASP A 7 -11.80 -16.90 -0.66
C ASP A 7 -12.57 -16.18 0.46
N LYS A 8 -13.02 -16.93 1.45
CA LYS A 8 -13.58 -16.37 2.68
C LYS A 8 -12.50 -15.68 3.48
N LEU A 9 -12.86 -14.63 4.21
CA LEU A 9 -11.94 -13.95 5.12
C LEU A 9 -11.49 -14.91 6.24
N LYS A 10 -10.18 -15.06 6.40
CA LYS A 10 -9.54 -15.99 7.33
C LYS A 10 -8.45 -15.29 8.12
N LEU A 11 -8.32 -15.67 9.39
CA LEU A 11 -7.37 -15.05 10.33
C LEU A 11 -6.12 -15.91 10.59
N GLY A 12 -6.09 -17.14 10.11
CA GLY A 12 -4.94 -18.02 10.34
C GLY A 12 -3.66 -17.46 9.76
N GLY A 13 -2.60 -17.42 10.56
CA GLY A 13 -1.30 -16.87 10.19
C GLY A 13 -1.21 -15.34 10.17
N SER A 14 -2.34 -14.63 10.32
CA SER A 14 -2.34 -13.16 10.32
C SER A 14 -1.56 -12.56 11.50
N SER A 15 -1.09 -11.34 11.35
CA SER A 15 -0.45 -10.58 12.43
C SER A 15 -1.34 -10.50 13.67
N PHE A 16 -2.66 -10.37 13.49
CA PHE A 16 -3.62 -10.40 14.59
C PHE A 16 -3.59 -11.75 15.34
N ALA A 17 -3.59 -12.87 14.63
CA ALA A 17 -3.53 -14.20 15.24
C ALA A 17 -2.18 -14.43 15.97
N GLN A 18 -1.09 -13.93 15.38
CA GLN A 18 0.25 -14.06 15.95
C GLN A 18 0.40 -13.31 17.27
N ILE A 19 -0.06 -12.06 17.37
CA ILE A 19 0.02 -11.30 18.64
C ILE A 19 -0.82 -11.90 19.76
N LEU A 20 -1.85 -12.67 19.41
CA LEU A 20 -2.67 -13.42 20.39
C LEU A 20 -2.11 -14.82 20.71
N ASN A 21 -0.96 -15.20 20.15
CA ASN A 21 -0.41 -16.56 20.22
C ASN A 21 -1.40 -17.66 19.79
N LYS A 22 -2.27 -17.36 18.82
CA LYS A 22 -3.31 -18.26 18.29
C LYS A 22 -3.24 -18.28 16.78
N VAL A 23 -2.16 -18.84 16.23
CA VAL A 23 -1.86 -18.78 14.78
C VAL A 23 -3.01 -19.30 13.92
N GLY A 24 -3.74 -20.32 14.40
CA GLY A 24 -4.87 -20.90 13.67
C GLY A 24 -4.43 -21.83 12.52
N LYS A 25 -5.40 -22.50 11.90
CA LYS A 25 -5.16 -23.44 10.78
C LYS A 25 -5.75 -22.94 9.47
N GLU A 26 -6.75 -22.06 9.52
CA GLU A 26 -7.42 -21.52 8.34
C GLU A 26 -6.69 -20.26 7.87
N VAL A 27 -5.77 -20.43 6.94
CA VAL A 27 -5.01 -19.32 6.34
C VAL A 27 -5.69 -18.81 5.07
N PRO A 28 -5.57 -17.52 4.75
CA PRO A 28 -5.96 -16.97 3.46
C PRO A 28 -5.26 -17.70 2.31
N ASP A 29 -5.95 -17.81 1.17
CA ASP A 29 -5.41 -18.45 -0.01
C ASP A 29 -5.95 -17.76 -1.28
N VAL A 30 -5.23 -17.88 -2.39
CA VAL A 30 -5.74 -17.57 -3.73
C VAL A 30 -6.43 -18.83 -4.26
N ARG A 31 -7.76 -18.85 -4.22
CA ARG A 31 -8.55 -20.04 -4.59
C ARG A 31 -8.60 -20.28 -6.09
N ASP A 32 -8.47 -19.22 -6.87
CA ASP A 32 -8.55 -19.26 -8.33
C ASP A 32 -7.49 -18.32 -8.91
N SER A 33 -6.49 -18.90 -9.54
CA SER A 33 -5.38 -18.13 -10.16
C SER A 33 -5.83 -17.32 -11.38
N GLU A 34 -6.86 -17.79 -12.10
CA GLU A 34 -7.40 -17.02 -13.23
C GLU A 34 -8.21 -15.82 -12.75
N TYR A 35 -8.96 -16.00 -11.66
CA TYR A 35 -9.64 -14.89 -10.99
C TYR A 35 -8.62 -13.84 -10.52
N PHE A 36 -7.54 -14.26 -9.85
CA PHE A 36 -6.46 -13.37 -9.43
C PHE A 36 -5.88 -12.59 -10.62
N ALA A 37 -5.59 -13.28 -11.72
CA ALA A 37 -5.04 -12.65 -12.92
C ALA A 37 -6.01 -11.63 -13.52
N ARG A 38 -7.33 -11.90 -13.54
CA ARG A 38 -8.34 -10.94 -13.99
C ARG A 38 -8.42 -9.73 -13.07
N ALA A 39 -8.41 -9.92 -11.74
CA ALA A 39 -8.43 -8.84 -10.76
C ALA A 39 -7.19 -7.95 -10.90
N PHE A 40 -6.01 -8.56 -11.00
CA PHE A 40 -4.76 -7.84 -11.21
C PHE A 40 -4.77 -7.03 -12.52
N THR A 41 -5.19 -7.65 -13.63
CA THR A 41 -5.27 -6.97 -14.93
C THR A 41 -6.23 -5.79 -14.91
N ALA A 42 -7.40 -5.94 -14.24
CA ALA A 42 -8.37 -4.85 -14.11
C ALA A 42 -7.80 -3.66 -13.32
N ILE A 43 -7.07 -3.92 -12.23
CA ILE A 43 -6.40 -2.85 -11.46
C ILE A 43 -5.30 -2.19 -12.30
N GLN A 44 -4.47 -2.95 -13.02
CA GLN A 44 -3.44 -2.38 -13.90
C GLN A 44 -4.07 -1.47 -14.96
N GLN A 45 -5.18 -1.88 -15.56
CA GLN A 45 -5.89 -1.04 -16.51
C GLN A 45 -6.36 0.28 -15.89
N LEU A 46 -6.89 0.27 -14.66
CA LEU A 46 -7.32 1.50 -13.96
C LEU A 46 -6.12 2.41 -13.64
N VAL A 47 -4.96 1.84 -13.34
CA VAL A 47 -3.72 2.60 -13.12
C VAL A 47 -3.25 3.24 -14.42
N ASP A 48 -3.18 2.48 -15.51
CA ASP A 48 -2.74 2.96 -16.83
C ASP A 48 -3.64 4.07 -17.38
N GLU A 49 -4.94 3.99 -17.09
CA GLU A 49 -5.94 5.00 -17.45
C GLU A 49 -5.95 6.23 -16.52
N GLY A 50 -5.10 6.25 -15.47
CA GLY A 50 -5.02 7.35 -14.50
C GLY A 50 -6.27 7.52 -13.63
N ILE A 51 -7.05 6.47 -13.43
CA ILE A 51 -8.28 6.48 -12.63
C ILE A 51 -7.97 6.30 -11.15
N VAL A 52 -6.96 5.51 -10.82
CA VAL A 52 -6.51 5.29 -9.44
C VAL A 52 -5.76 6.52 -8.94
N LEU A 53 -6.29 7.18 -7.91
CA LEU A 53 -5.70 8.36 -7.28
C LEU A 53 -4.72 7.99 -6.15
N ALA A 54 -5.02 6.93 -5.44
CA ALA A 54 -4.20 6.32 -4.40
C ALA A 54 -4.58 4.85 -4.26
N GLY A 55 -3.68 4.04 -3.74
CA GLY A 55 -3.96 2.62 -3.50
C GLY A 55 -3.03 2.00 -2.48
N HIS A 56 -3.50 0.92 -1.88
CA HIS A 56 -2.75 0.12 -0.92
C HIS A 56 -3.19 -1.34 -1.01
N ASP A 57 -2.25 -2.25 -0.95
CA ASP A 57 -2.53 -3.69 -0.83
C ASP A 57 -2.98 -4.06 0.59
N ILE A 58 -3.77 -5.12 0.70
CA ILE A 58 -4.05 -5.75 1.98
C ILE A 58 -2.90 -6.69 2.31
N SER A 59 -2.16 -6.36 3.35
CA SER A 59 -1.00 -7.13 3.81
C SER A 59 -1.02 -7.31 5.33
N ALA A 60 0.14 -7.34 5.98
CA ALA A 60 0.25 -7.51 7.43
C ALA A 60 -0.61 -6.52 8.23
N GLY A 61 -1.46 -7.04 9.10
CA GLY A 61 -2.42 -6.24 9.88
C GLY A 61 -3.79 -6.07 9.23
N GLY A 62 -3.99 -6.55 8.01
CA GLY A 62 -5.28 -6.59 7.34
C GLY A 62 -5.80 -5.23 6.84
N MET A 63 -7.09 -5.18 6.53
CA MET A 63 -7.74 -4.01 5.93
C MET A 63 -7.66 -2.76 6.80
N VAL A 64 -7.78 -2.89 8.13
CA VAL A 64 -7.71 -1.72 9.02
C VAL A 64 -6.34 -1.03 8.96
N THR A 65 -5.27 -1.82 8.88
CA THR A 65 -3.91 -1.29 8.76
C THR A 65 -3.73 -0.58 7.43
N ALA A 66 -4.14 -1.18 6.32
CA ALA A 66 -4.07 -0.56 4.99
C ALA A 66 -4.87 0.76 4.92
N LEU A 67 -6.08 0.82 5.51
CA LEU A 67 -6.87 2.06 5.60
C LEU A 67 -6.15 3.15 6.40
N LEU A 68 -5.51 2.80 7.52
CA LEU A 68 -4.75 3.74 8.35
C LEU A 68 -3.51 4.23 7.61
N GLU A 69 -2.75 3.34 6.97
CA GLU A 69 -1.52 3.67 6.25
C GLU A 69 -1.79 4.59 5.05
N MET A 70 -2.94 4.44 4.36
CA MET A 70 -3.36 5.39 3.33
C MET A 70 -3.55 6.82 3.86
N CYS A 71 -3.83 6.98 5.18
CA CYS A 71 -3.99 8.28 5.81
C CYS A 71 -2.70 8.81 6.46
N PHE A 72 -1.66 7.99 6.64
CA PHE A 72 -0.46 8.39 7.38
C PHE A 72 0.40 9.46 6.68
N ALA A 73 0.18 9.68 5.40
CA ALA A 73 0.87 10.72 4.65
C ALA A 73 0.52 12.15 5.13
N ASP A 74 -0.72 12.36 5.59
CA ASP A 74 -1.18 13.66 6.12
C ASP A 74 -2.12 13.41 7.32
N ASN A 75 -1.74 13.93 8.49
CA ASN A 75 -2.50 13.77 9.73
C ASN A 75 -3.87 14.49 9.76
N ARG A 76 -4.18 15.27 8.74
CA ARG A 76 -5.48 15.92 8.54
C ARG A 76 -6.46 15.03 7.76
N LEU A 77 -5.96 13.96 7.16
CA LEU A 77 -6.80 12.99 6.44
C LEU A 77 -7.57 12.13 7.42
N GLY A 78 -8.74 11.73 7.01
CA GLY A 78 -9.60 10.76 7.67
C GLY A 78 -10.36 9.94 6.67
N LEU A 79 -11.10 8.95 7.14
CA LEU A 79 -11.93 8.07 6.32
C LEU A 79 -13.27 7.83 7.01
N ASP A 80 -14.35 7.84 6.23
CA ASP A 80 -15.67 7.38 6.62
C ASP A 80 -15.98 6.09 5.84
N ILE A 81 -15.99 4.96 6.54
CA ILE A 81 -16.09 3.61 5.98
C ILE A 81 -17.37 2.92 6.47
N ASP A 82 -18.13 2.34 5.55
CA ASP A 82 -19.31 1.53 5.87
C ASP A 82 -19.14 0.11 5.33
N PHE A 83 -19.08 -0.87 6.22
CA PHE A 83 -19.00 -2.29 5.91
C PHE A 83 -20.36 -3.01 5.92
N SER A 84 -21.49 -2.29 6.08
CA SER A 84 -22.82 -2.89 6.25
C SER A 84 -23.24 -3.80 5.09
N PHE A 85 -22.75 -3.53 3.88
CA PHE A 85 -23.06 -4.33 2.69
C PHE A 85 -22.11 -5.52 2.46
N LEU A 86 -21.05 -5.68 3.25
CA LEU A 86 -20.21 -6.86 3.19
C LEU A 86 -20.96 -8.07 3.76
N ALA A 87 -20.88 -9.20 3.06
CA ALA A 87 -21.52 -10.45 3.48
C ALA A 87 -20.94 -11.02 4.78
N GLU A 88 -19.64 -10.81 5.04
CA GLU A 88 -19.00 -11.20 6.29
C GLU A 88 -19.58 -10.39 7.46
N LYS A 89 -19.92 -11.07 8.54
CA LYS A 89 -20.51 -10.45 9.74
C LYS A 89 -19.51 -10.25 10.87
N ASP A 90 -18.43 -11.01 10.86
CA ASP A 90 -17.39 -10.93 11.87
C ASP A 90 -16.46 -9.74 11.58
N MET A 91 -16.58 -8.68 12.40
CA MET A 91 -15.77 -7.49 12.26
C MET A 91 -14.28 -7.75 12.42
N ILE A 92 -13.89 -8.73 13.25
CA ILE A 92 -12.47 -9.09 13.41
C ILE A 92 -11.91 -9.65 12.10
N LYS A 93 -12.69 -10.48 11.40
CA LYS A 93 -12.29 -10.97 10.08
C LYS A 93 -12.22 -9.85 9.05
N ILE A 94 -13.22 -8.96 9.01
CA ILE A 94 -13.22 -7.82 8.08
C ILE A 94 -11.99 -6.95 8.27
N LEU A 95 -11.64 -6.62 9.52
CA LEU A 95 -10.56 -5.70 9.83
C LEU A 95 -9.17 -6.32 9.71
N PHE A 96 -9.01 -7.58 10.15
CA PHE A 96 -7.70 -8.18 10.38
C PHE A 96 -7.36 -9.39 9.51
N ALA A 97 -8.27 -9.84 8.63
CA ALA A 97 -7.91 -10.87 7.65
C ALA A 97 -6.91 -10.30 6.63
N GLU A 98 -5.87 -11.08 6.37
CA GLU A 98 -4.80 -10.73 5.43
C GLU A 98 -5.03 -11.43 4.08
N ASN A 99 -6.29 -11.51 3.65
CA ASN A 99 -6.62 -12.04 2.33
C ASN A 99 -6.06 -11.09 1.25
N PRO A 100 -5.47 -11.62 0.16
CA PRO A 100 -5.03 -10.80 -0.96
C PRO A 100 -6.14 -9.90 -1.49
N GLY A 101 -5.88 -8.62 -1.58
CA GLY A 101 -6.80 -7.61 -2.07
C GLY A 101 -6.16 -6.25 -2.10
N VAL A 102 -6.83 -5.27 -2.67
CA VAL A 102 -6.35 -3.89 -2.72
C VAL A 102 -7.45 -2.90 -2.35
N LEU A 103 -7.04 -1.83 -1.71
CA LEU A 103 -7.83 -0.62 -1.53
C LEU A 103 -7.41 0.39 -2.59
N ILE A 104 -8.34 1.00 -3.27
CA ILE A 104 -8.06 2.08 -4.22
C ILE A 104 -8.97 3.28 -3.94
N GLN A 105 -8.43 4.46 -4.11
CA GLN A 105 -9.19 5.70 -4.15
C GLN A 105 -9.40 6.10 -5.61
N ILE A 106 -10.63 6.45 -5.95
CA ILE A 106 -11.02 6.95 -7.27
C ILE A 106 -11.85 8.22 -7.12
N ALA A 107 -11.99 9.00 -8.18
CA ALA A 107 -12.95 10.11 -8.19
C ALA A 107 -14.40 9.60 -8.36
N ASP A 108 -15.36 10.26 -7.72
CA ASP A 108 -16.78 9.88 -7.79
C ASP A 108 -17.30 9.75 -9.24
N LYS A 109 -16.82 10.60 -10.14
CA LYS A 109 -17.18 10.56 -11.57
C LYS A 109 -16.80 9.25 -12.28
N ASP A 110 -15.77 8.56 -11.77
CA ASP A 110 -15.22 7.35 -12.38
C ASP A 110 -15.84 6.06 -11.79
N ALA A 111 -16.69 6.16 -10.76
CA ALA A 111 -17.28 5.01 -10.07
C ALA A 111 -18.03 4.06 -11.02
N LYS A 112 -18.84 4.60 -11.95
CA LYS A 112 -19.56 3.78 -12.94
C LYS A 112 -18.63 3.02 -13.88
N LYS A 113 -17.52 3.65 -14.29
CA LYS A 113 -16.52 3.04 -15.16
C LYS A 113 -15.78 1.90 -14.44
N VAL A 114 -15.43 2.14 -13.18
CA VAL A 114 -14.79 1.11 -12.33
C VAL A 114 -15.72 -0.08 -12.13
N SER A 115 -17.00 0.15 -11.76
CA SER A 115 -17.99 -0.93 -11.64
C SER A 115 -18.11 -1.75 -12.91
N ALA A 116 -18.29 -1.09 -14.06
CA ALA A 116 -18.43 -1.78 -15.34
C ALA A 116 -17.20 -2.63 -15.70
N LEU A 117 -15.99 -2.17 -15.36
CA LEU A 117 -14.77 -2.92 -15.58
C LEU A 117 -14.69 -4.15 -14.67
N MET A 118 -14.98 -4.00 -13.36
CA MET A 118 -14.96 -5.10 -12.41
C MET A 118 -16.02 -6.15 -12.73
N ASP A 119 -17.24 -5.72 -13.07
CA ASP A 119 -18.33 -6.60 -13.48
C ASP A 119 -17.96 -7.40 -14.74
N LYS A 120 -17.39 -6.73 -15.75
CA LYS A 120 -16.90 -7.38 -16.98
C LYS A 120 -15.79 -8.38 -16.70
N ALA A 121 -14.90 -8.08 -15.76
CA ALA A 121 -13.81 -8.97 -15.36
C ALA A 121 -14.29 -10.12 -14.45
N GLY A 122 -15.54 -10.07 -13.94
CA GLY A 122 -16.06 -11.01 -12.97
C GLY A 122 -15.30 -10.99 -11.64
N VAL A 123 -14.94 -9.78 -11.18
CA VAL A 123 -14.13 -9.55 -9.97
C VAL A 123 -14.99 -8.92 -8.88
N ALA A 124 -14.91 -9.45 -7.66
CA ALA A 124 -15.63 -8.92 -6.52
C ALA A 124 -15.00 -7.61 -6.02
N TYR A 125 -15.84 -6.61 -5.82
CA TYR A 125 -15.43 -5.30 -5.32
C TYR A 125 -16.51 -4.69 -4.41
N ALA A 126 -16.10 -3.66 -3.67
CA ALA A 126 -17.03 -2.91 -2.82
C ALA A 126 -16.59 -1.44 -2.70
N PHE A 127 -17.54 -0.53 -2.83
CA PHE A 127 -17.32 0.86 -2.44
C PHE A 127 -17.48 0.96 -0.93
N LEU A 128 -16.37 1.18 -0.23
CA LEU A 128 -16.34 1.14 1.23
C LEU A 128 -16.73 2.50 1.87
N GLY A 129 -16.44 3.61 1.20
CA GLY A 129 -16.65 4.92 1.80
C GLY A 129 -15.88 6.02 1.10
N LYS A 130 -15.57 7.08 1.84
CA LYS A 130 -14.93 8.29 1.29
C LYS A 130 -13.86 8.83 2.23
N PRO A 131 -12.84 9.52 1.66
CA PRO A 131 -11.95 10.33 2.46
C PRO A 131 -12.72 11.39 3.23
N GLY A 132 -12.40 11.53 4.51
CA GLY A 132 -12.93 12.52 5.43
C GLY A 132 -11.86 13.52 5.87
N LYS A 133 -12.25 14.41 6.77
CA LYS A 133 -11.35 15.34 7.44
C LYS A 133 -11.31 15.00 8.94
N ALA A 134 -10.44 15.62 9.68
CA ALA A 134 -10.36 15.54 11.14
C ALA A 134 -9.52 14.38 11.73
N GLY A 135 -8.71 13.70 10.93
CA GLY A 135 -7.77 12.68 11.45
C GLY A 135 -8.45 11.48 12.11
N LEU A 136 -9.68 11.16 11.70
CA LEU A 136 -10.45 10.03 12.24
C LEU A 136 -10.71 8.98 11.16
N LEU A 137 -10.59 7.72 11.51
CA LEU A 137 -11.12 6.60 10.76
C LEU A 137 -12.45 6.19 11.45
N ASN A 138 -13.55 6.62 10.83
CA ASN A 138 -14.88 6.24 11.24
C ASN A 138 -15.30 4.97 10.50
N ILE A 139 -15.70 3.96 11.26
CA ILE A 139 -16.11 2.65 10.74
C ILE A 139 -17.55 2.42 11.18
N LYS A 140 -18.39 2.01 10.22
CA LYS A 140 -19.76 1.60 10.47
C LYS A 140 -19.97 0.18 9.98
N LYS A 141 -20.74 -0.61 10.71
CA LYS A 141 -21.25 -1.92 10.33
C LYS A 141 -22.64 -2.11 10.93
N ASP A 142 -23.64 -2.14 10.06
CA ASP A 142 -25.06 -2.24 10.48
C ASP A 142 -25.44 -1.14 11.52
N ALA A 143 -25.75 -1.49 12.77
CA ALA A 143 -26.05 -0.57 13.84
C ALA A 143 -24.81 -0.10 14.64
N ASP A 144 -23.68 -0.77 14.48
CA ASP A 144 -22.48 -0.48 15.26
C ASP A 144 -21.58 0.53 14.54
N SER A 145 -20.89 1.36 15.33
CA SER A 145 -19.94 2.33 14.83
C SER A 145 -18.73 2.49 15.75
N TRP A 146 -17.58 2.74 15.16
CA TRP A 146 -16.30 2.97 15.86
C TRP A 146 -15.61 4.16 15.24
N SER A 147 -14.87 4.88 16.06
CA SER A 147 -14.01 5.98 15.60
C SER A 147 -12.62 5.78 16.16
N LEU A 148 -11.63 5.78 15.28
CA LEU A 148 -10.23 5.58 15.61
C LEU A 148 -9.45 6.87 15.32
N ASP A 149 -8.65 7.32 16.29
CA ASP A 149 -7.78 8.49 16.15
C ASP A 149 -6.53 8.14 15.34
N ILE A 150 -6.43 8.62 14.10
CA ILE A 150 -5.36 8.29 13.17
C ILE A 150 -4.01 8.80 13.67
N PRO A 151 -3.85 10.04 14.17
CA PRO A 151 -2.58 10.51 14.72
C PRO A 151 -2.01 9.62 15.83
N SER A 152 -2.83 9.20 16.77
CA SER A 152 -2.40 8.31 17.87
C SER A 152 -2.00 6.93 17.37
N LEU A 153 -2.75 6.38 16.42
CA LEU A 153 -2.43 5.08 15.81
C LEU A 153 -1.18 5.14 14.94
N ARG A 154 -0.93 6.26 14.26
CA ARG A 154 0.31 6.51 13.53
C ARG A 154 1.51 6.55 14.48
N ASP A 155 1.39 7.21 15.64
CA ASP A 155 2.44 7.20 16.66
C ASP A 155 2.72 5.77 17.17
N LEU A 156 1.68 4.99 17.38
CA LEU A 156 1.81 3.59 17.80
C LEU A 156 2.50 2.75 16.71
N TRP A 157 2.17 2.96 15.45
CA TRP A 157 2.79 2.29 14.30
C TRP A 157 4.28 2.59 14.22
N PHE A 158 4.70 3.84 14.32
CA PHE A 158 6.11 4.24 14.34
C PHE A 158 6.87 3.77 15.59
N LYS A 159 6.16 3.57 16.73
CA LYS A 159 6.78 3.18 17.98
C LYS A 159 7.57 1.86 17.88
N THR A 160 7.09 0.90 17.11
CA THR A 160 7.79 -0.38 16.92
C THR A 160 9.17 -0.17 16.28
N SER A 161 9.24 0.64 15.23
CA SER A 161 10.52 1.01 14.59
C SER A 161 11.44 1.77 15.54
N TYR A 162 10.91 2.69 16.34
CA TYR A 162 11.67 3.39 17.38
C TYR A 162 12.28 2.41 18.41
N LEU A 163 11.50 1.43 18.88
CA LEU A 163 11.98 0.45 19.86
C LEU A 163 13.14 -0.41 19.32
N LEU A 164 13.18 -0.66 18.02
CA LEU A 164 14.29 -1.34 17.37
C LEU A 164 15.47 -0.39 17.13
N ASP A 165 15.18 0.80 16.60
CA ASP A 165 16.18 1.82 16.25
C ASP A 165 17.03 2.26 17.44
N ARG A 166 16.44 2.42 18.62
CA ARG A 166 17.20 2.78 19.84
C ARG A 166 18.29 1.77 20.21
N ARG A 167 18.14 0.51 19.78
CA ARG A 167 19.19 -0.52 19.98
C ARG A 167 20.32 -0.39 18.96
N GLN A 168 20.04 0.17 17.80
CA GLN A 168 21.01 0.34 16.71
C GLN A 168 21.74 1.69 16.78
N SER A 169 20.99 2.78 17.00
CA SER A 169 21.48 4.16 16.91
C SER A 169 21.65 4.85 18.26
N GLY A 170 21.27 4.20 19.36
CA GLY A 170 21.20 4.80 20.69
C GLY A 170 19.89 5.54 20.96
N GLU A 171 19.55 5.71 22.24
CA GLU A 171 18.27 6.23 22.71
C GLU A 171 17.99 7.65 22.21
N GLU A 172 18.97 8.54 22.31
CA GLU A 172 18.82 9.97 21.98
C GLU A 172 18.44 10.17 20.51
N LYS A 173 19.24 9.61 19.59
CA LYS A 173 19.02 9.75 18.13
C LYS A 173 17.75 9.07 17.65
N ALA A 174 17.43 7.92 18.21
CA ALA A 174 16.20 7.21 17.88
C ALA A 174 14.96 7.99 18.36
N LEU A 175 15.03 8.59 19.57
CA LEU A 175 13.94 9.42 20.11
C LEU A 175 13.75 10.70 19.30
N GLU A 176 14.85 11.33 18.85
CA GLU A 176 14.77 12.50 17.96
C GLU A 176 14.04 12.16 16.67
N ARG A 177 14.42 11.07 15.99
CA ARG A 177 13.70 10.60 14.78
C ARG A 177 12.23 10.30 15.04
N TYR A 178 11.93 9.60 16.13
CA TYR A 178 10.55 9.28 16.52
C TYR A 178 9.70 10.52 16.79
N LYS A 179 10.28 11.58 17.36
CA LYS A 179 9.56 12.84 17.59
C LYS A 179 9.44 13.69 16.33
N SER A 180 10.44 13.65 15.45
CA SER A 180 10.52 14.52 14.27
C SER A 180 9.78 14.01 13.04
N TYR A 181 9.41 12.71 12.95
CA TYR A 181 8.78 12.16 11.73
C TYR A 181 7.52 12.93 11.30
N LYS A 182 6.79 13.53 12.24
CA LYS A 182 5.57 14.33 11.98
C LYS A 182 5.86 15.63 11.24
N HIS A 183 7.09 16.10 11.29
CA HIS A 183 7.53 17.40 10.76
C HIS A 183 8.46 17.26 9.55
N ASN A 184 8.83 16.04 9.20
CA ASN A 184 9.71 15.76 8.06
C ASN A 184 8.88 15.59 6.78
N GLU A 185 8.33 16.70 6.30
CA GLU A 185 7.67 16.71 5.00
C GLU A 185 8.67 16.43 3.88
N LEU A 186 8.35 15.47 3.01
CA LEU A 186 9.13 15.25 1.79
C LEU A 186 8.88 16.42 0.83
N LYS A 187 9.93 17.23 0.62
CA LYS A 187 9.90 18.37 -0.33
C LYS A 187 10.76 18.03 -1.52
N TYR A 188 10.14 17.91 -2.67
CA TYR A 188 10.83 17.67 -3.92
C TYR A 188 10.99 18.94 -4.71
N LYS A 189 12.21 19.17 -5.26
CA LYS A 189 12.45 20.19 -6.27
C LYS A 189 12.80 19.47 -7.56
N PHE A 190 11.89 19.53 -8.49
CA PHE A 190 12.13 18.98 -9.82
C PHE A 190 12.76 20.04 -10.73
N PRO A 191 13.64 19.65 -11.68
CA PRO A 191 14.11 20.56 -12.72
C PRO A 191 12.94 21.16 -13.51
N GLN A 192 13.12 22.35 -14.02
CA GLN A 192 12.11 22.97 -14.88
C GLN A 192 11.82 22.09 -16.11
N GLY A 193 10.56 21.85 -16.40
CA GLY A 193 10.13 21.02 -17.51
C GLY A 193 10.17 19.50 -17.25
N PHE A 194 10.51 19.07 -16.02
CA PHE A 194 10.51 17.65 -15.67
C PHE A 194 9.09 17.07 -15.67
N THR A 195 8.83 16.05 -16.49
CA THR A 195 7.52 15.40 -16.64
C THR A 195 7.45 14.04 -15.97
N GLY A 196 8.52 13.58 -15.31
CA GLY A 196 8.66 12.23 -14.76
C GLY A 196 9.09 11.18 -15.77
N LYS A 197 9.34 11.56 -17.01
CA LYS A 197 9.80 10.62 -18.06
C LYS A 197 11.31 10.54 -18.12
N LEU A 198 11.85 9.37 -18.35
CA LEU A 198 13.30 9.16 -18.52
C LEU A 198 13.91 10.03 -19.63
N ALA A 199 13.15 10.30 -20.67
CA ALA A 199 13.58 11.17 -21.77
C ALA A 199 13.92 12.61 -21.34
N ASP A 200 13.26 13.14 -20.28
CA ASP A 200 13.57 14.47 -19.75
C ASP A 200 14.98 14.55 -19.15
N LEU A 201 15.53 13.42 -18.75
CA LEU A 201 16.87 13.27 -18.20
C LEU A 201 17.89 12.83 -19.26
N GLY A 202 17.49 12.77 -20.55
CA GLY A 202 18.33 12.25 -21.63
C GLY A 202 18.57 10.74 -21.56
N LEU A 203 17.81 10.02 -20.74
CA LEU A 203 17.91 8.58 -20.56
C LEU A 203 17.01 7.84 -21.55
N GLN A 204 17.47 6.71 -22.06
CA GLN A 204 16.74 5.87 -23.01
C GLN A 204 16.74 4.41 -22.58
N LEU A 205 15.54 3.83 -22.42
CA LEU A 205 15.38 2.41 -22.02
C LEU A 205 16.03 1.44 -23.02
N ASN A 206 15.93 1.74 -24.31
CA ASN A 206 16.44 0.89 -25.41
C ASN A 206 17.75 1.43 -26.00
N ARG A 207 18.60 1.97 -25.15
CA ARG A 207 19.88 2.52 -25.60
C ARG A 207 20.78 1.44 -26.19
N THR A 208 21.22 1.61 -27.41
CA THR A 208 22.19 0.75 -28.09
C THR A 208 23.56 1.43 -28.26
N ALA A 209 23.59 2.75 -28.28
CA ALA A 209 24.84 3.51 -28.41
C ALA A 209 25.63 3.48 -27.08
N LYS A 210 26.90 3.12 -27.18
CA LYS A 210 27.82 3.13 -26.02
C LYS A 210 28.58 4.47 -25.96
N SER A 211 28.78 5.00 -24.76
CA SER A 211 29.58 6.20 -24.53
C SER A 211 31.10 5.96 -24.71
N GLY A 212 31.54 4.71 -24.68
CA GLY A 212 32.93 4.31 -24.63
C GLY A 212 33.56 4.35 -23.24
N ILE A 213 32.84 4.88 -22.26
CA ILE A 213 33.27 4.89 -20.85
C ILE A 213 32.93 3.53 -20.24
N ARG A 214 33.90 2.96 -19.52
CA ARG A 214 33.72 1.68 -18.83
C ARG A 214 33.45 1.93 -17.34
N ALA A 215 32.44 1.26 -16.80
CA ALA A 215 32.16 1.19 -15.35
C ALA A 215 32.28 -0.25 -14.88
N ALA A 216 32.72 -0.44 -13.65
CA ALA A 216 32.74 -1.73 -12.98
C ALA A 216 31.87 -1.66 -11.72
N VAL A 217 30.97 -2.62 -11.56
CA VAL A 217 30.19 -2.80 -10.34
C VAL A 217 30.90 -3.83 -9.47
N ILE A 218 31.49 -3.36 -8.39
CA ILE A 218 32.16 -4.24 -7.41
C ILE A 218 31.08 -4.88 -6.54
N ARG A 219 31.15 -6.19 -6.43
CA ARG A 219 30.22 -7.00 -5.68
C ARG A 219 30.93 -7.80 -4.62
N GLU A 220 30.38 -7.80 -3.42
CA GLU A 220 30.83 -8.61 -2.31
C GLU A 220 29.70 -9.51 -1.80
N LYS A 221 30.02 -10.55 -1.04
CA LYS A 221 29.03 -11.43 -0.43
C LYS A 221 28.09 -10.60 0.48
N GLY A 222 26.79 -10.68 0.21
CA GLY A 222 25.77 -9.91 0.93
C GLY A 222 25.43 -8.53 0.31
N CYS A 223 26.15 -8.10 -0.74
CA CYS A 223 25.74 -6.94 -1.52
C CYS A 223 24.42 -7.21 -2.24
N GLN A 224 23.60 -6.17 -2.34
CA GLN A 224 22.37 -6.14 -3.10
C GLN A 224 22.42 -4.98 -4.10
N CYS A 225 21.47 -4.96 -5.03
CA CYS A 225 21.34 -3.91 -6.05
C CYS A 225 22.48 -3.84 -7.10
N GLU A 226 23.27 -4.88 -7.26
CA GLU A 226 24.30 -4.90 -8.32
C GLU A 226 23.71 -4.88 -9.73
N ARG A 227 22.53 -5.49 -9.92
CA ARG A 227 21.82 -5.49 -11.21
C ARG A 227 21.22 -4.13 -11.50
N GLU A 228 20.57 -3.53 -10.52
CA GLU A 228 19.98 -2.20 -10.59
C GLU A 228 21.05 -1.15 -10.86
N THR A 229 22.20 -1.26 -10.20
CA THR A 229 23.35 -0.38 -10.44
C THR A 229 23.87 -0.53 -11.86
N ALA A 230 24.05 -1.76 -12.36
CA ALA A 230 24.47 -2.02 -13.74
C ALA A 230 23.44 -1.49 -14.74
N TRP A 231 22.16 -1.63 -14.45
CA TRP A 231 21.08 -1.09 -15.28
C TRP A 231 21.07 0.44 -15.29
N ALA A 232 21.23 1.08 -14.14
CA ALA A 232 21.33 2.54 -14.05
C ALA A 232 22.53 3.09 -14.83
N LEU A 233 23.69 2.41 -14.76
CA LEU A 233 24.87 2.74 -15.56
C LEU A 233 24.58 2.57 -17.05
N HIS A 234 23.91 1.49 -17.46
CA HIS A 234 23.50 1.30 -18.85
C HIS A 234 22.58 2.43 -19.34
N LEU A 235 21.58 2.84 -18.56
CA LEU A 235 20.69 3.96 -18.90
C LEU A 235 21.46 5.27 -19.01
N ALA A 236 22.49 5.47 -18.18
CA ALA A 236 23.38 6.64 -18.22
C ALA A 236 24.40 6.60 -19.39
N GLY A 237 24.50 5.45 -20.09
CA GLY A 237 25.34 5.31 -21.29
C GLY A 237 26.70 4.66 -21.08
N PHE A 238 26.91 4.01 -19.97
CA PHE A 238 28.13 3.24 -19.70
C PHE A 238 28.10 1.87 -20.38
#